data_3a540d5bdfdd1967b4e55adad2b10b2f
#
_entry.id   3a540d5bdfdd1967b4e55adad2b10b2f
#
_cell.length_a   1.000
_cell.length_b   1.000
_cell.length_c   1.000
_cell.angle_alpha   90.00
_cell.angle_beta   90.00
_cell.angle_gamma   90.00
#
_symmetry.space_group_name_H-M   'P 1'
#
loop_
_entity.id
_entity.type
_entity.pdbx_description
1 polymer ?
#
loop_
_entity_poly.entity_id
_entity_poly.type
_entity_poly.pdbx_seq_one_letter_code
_entity_poly.pdbx_strand_id
1 'polypeptide(L)' 'TIDVTVPAGSKNQELKIVVKDDEGSAVIYDDTNKPGDRVVRKVSGVGNVRIEVYLNGALVQETAL' A
#
# COMPACT_ATOMS: atom_id res chain seq x y z
N THR A 1 -9.85 4.98 -3.26
CA THR A 1 -9.13 5.24 -2.00
C THR A 1 -8.74 3.94 -1.33
N ILE A 2 -7.51 3.82 -0.91
CA ILE A 2 -7.04 2.71 -0.10
C ILE A 2 -6.79 3.18 1.34
N ASP A 3 -7.15 2.35 2.30
CA ASP A 3 -6.98 2.60 3.73
C ASP A 3 -6.22 1.42 4.32
N VAL A 4 -5.01 1.69 4.80
CA VAL A 4 -4.13 0.66 5.36
C VAL A 4 -3.78 1.02 6.79
N THR A 5 -3.97 0.07 7.70
CA THR A 5 -3.55 0.20 9.10
C THR A 5 -2.35 -0.70 9.34
N VAL A 6 -1.28 -0.12 9.85
CA VAL A 6 -0.09 -0.88 10.23
C VAL A 6 -0.42 -1.74 11.44
N PRO A 7 -0.13 -3.05 11.41
CA PRO A 7 -0.44 -3.94 12.52
C PRO A 7 0.16 -3.47 13.84
N ALA A 8 -0.52 -3.74 14.92
CA ALA A 8 0.00 -3.48 16.26
C ALA A 8 1.23 -4.35 16.52
N GLY A 9 2.21 -3.79 17.21
CA GLY A 9 3.45 -4.46 17.52
C GLY A 9 4.41 -3.54 18.24
N SER A 10 5.62 -4.00 18.51
CA SER A 10 6.61 -3.25 19.25
C SER A 10 7.62 -2.53 18.36
N LYS A 11 7.60 -2.76 17.04
CA LYS A 11 8.59 -2.23 16.11
C LYS A 11 7.93 -1.43 15.00
N ASN A 12 8.62 -0.42 14.50
CA ASN A 12 8.26 0.27 13.27
C ASN A 12 8.33 -0.71 12.10
N GLN A 13 7.51 -0.47 11.10
CA GLN A 13 7.41 -1.32 9.92
C GLN A 13 7.51 -0.50 8.65
N GLU A 14 8.17 -1.06 7.63
CA GLU A 14 8.24 -0.44 6.31
C GLU A 14 6.96 -0.76 5.55
N LEU A 15 6.22 0.28 5.21
CA LEU A 15 4.98 0.17 4.44
C LEU A 15 5.20 0.72 3.04
N LYS A 16 4.85 -0.07 2.04
CA LYS A 16 4.93 0.31 0.64
C LYS A 16 3.63 -0.01 -0.05
N ILE A 17 3.10 0.97 -0.78
CA ILE A 17 1.86 0.82 -1.55
C ILE A 17 2.19 1.03 -3.02
N VAL A 18 1.87 0.04 -3.83
CA VAL A 18 2.10 0.04 -5.28
C VAL A 18 0.77 -0.03 -6.00
N VAL A 19 0.59 0.81 -7.00
CA VAL A 19 -0.57 0.78 -7.89
C VAL A 19 -0.13 0.28 -9.26
N LYS A 20 -0.81 -0.73 -9.76
CA LYS A 20 -0.62 -1.25 -11.12
C LYS A 20 -1.87 -1.00 -11.93
N ASP A 21 -1.70 -0.58 -13.16
CA ASP A 21 -2.79 -0.39 -14.11
C ASP A 21 -2.37 -0.86 -15.51
N ASP A 22 -3.18 -0.59 -16.52
CA ASP A 22 -2.89 -1.02 -17.90
C ASP A 22 -1.70 -0.27 -18.53
N GLU A 23 -1.25 0.81 -17.95
CA GLU A 23 -0.10 1.59 -18.44
C GLU A 23 1.19 1.32 -17.66
N GLY A 24 1.15 0.58 -16.57
CA GLY A 24 2.34 0.25 -15.80
C GLY A 24 2.09 0.25 -14.29
N SER A 25 3.13 0.54 -13.52
CA SER A 25 3.06 0.53 -12.06
C SER A 25 3.74 1.77 -11.48
N ALA A 26 3.26 2.19 -10.31
CA ALA A 26 3.83 3.31 -9.57
C ALA A 26 3.78 3.04 -8.07
N VAL A 27 4.83 3.43 -7.37
CA VAL A 27 4.85 3.43 -5.91
C VAL A 27 4.24 4.74 -5.44
N ILE A 28 3.11 4.67 -4.72
CA ILE A 28 2.41 5.86 -4.24
C ILE A 28 2.71 6.17 -2.77
N TYR A 29 3.28 5.22 -2.06
CA TYR A 29 3.69 5.39 -0.67
C TYR A 29 4.83 4.42 -0.36
N ASP A 30 5.88 4.92 0.29
CA ASP A 30 7.00 4.10 0.73
C ASP A 30 7.68 4.79 1.90
N ASP A 31 7.38 4.34 3.11
CA ASP A 31 7.92 4.95 4.33
C ASP A 31 7.86 3.97 5.50
N THR A 32 8.61 4.30 6.55
CA THR A 32 8.57 3.58 7.82
C THR A 32 7.48 4.15 8.70
N ASN A 33 6.62 3.30 9.22
CA ASN A 33 5.49 3.68 10.05
C ASN A 33 5.54 3.01 11.42
N LYS A 34 4.94 3.69 12.40
CA LYS A 34 4.76 3.14 13.74
C LYS A 34 3.61 2.12 13.75
N PRO A 35 3.65 1.13 14.64
CA PRO A 35 2.51 0.24 14.84
C PRO A 35 1.23 1.03 15.12
N GLY A 36 0.15 0.65 14.46
CA GLY A 36 -1.15 1.31 14.58
C GLY A 36 -1.36 2.52 13.68
N ASP A 37 -0.34 2.99 12.96
CA ASP A 37 -0.49 4.10 12.02
C ASP A 37 -1.47 3.72 10.91
N ARG A 38 -2.23 4.73 10.48
CA ARG A 38 -3.21 4.58 9.40
C ARG A 38 -2.79 5.45 8.23
N VAL A 39 -2.73 4.83 7.04
CA VAL A 39 -2.38 5.51 5.80
C VAL A 39 -3.56 5.44 4.86
N VAL A 40 -4.06 6.58 4.42
CA VAL A 40 -5.18 6.68 3.48
C VAL A 40 -4.68 7.44 2.25
N ARG A 41 -4.86 6.84 1.07
CA ARG A 41 -4.43 7.44 -0.20
C ARG A 41 -5.51 7.28 -1.25
N LYS A 42 -5.67 8.31 -2.08
CA LYS A 42 -6.49 8.22 -3.28
C LYS A 42 -5.72 7.46 -4.34
N VAL A 43 -6.42 6.56 -5.01
CA VAL A 43 -5.84 5.74 -6.07
C VAL A 43 -6.63 5.95 -7.34
N SER A 44 -5.92 6.17 -8.43
CA SER A 44 -6.50 6.23 -9.77
C SER A 44 -5.56 5.55 -10.76
N GLY A 45 -6.11 5.13 -11.90
CA GLY A 45 -5.34 4.48 -12.95
C GLY A 45 -6.17 4.32 -14.20
N VAL A 46 -5.55 3.76 -15.24
CA VAL A 46 -6.13 3.55 -16.55
C VAL A 46 -6.49 2.08 -16.73
N GLY A 47 -7.75 1.80 -17.05
CA GLY A 47 -8.22 0.43 -17.26
C GLY A 47 -8.34 -0.37 -15.97
N ASN A 48 -7.74 -1.54 -15.94
CA ASN A 48 -7.77 -2.41 -14.76
C ASN A 48 -6.74 -1.92 -13.73
N VAL A 49 -7.21 -1.58 -12.54
CA VAL A 49 -6.36 -1.05 -11.47
C VAL A 49 -6.23 -2.08 -10.36
N ARG A 50 -5.01 -2.35 -9.94
CA ARG A 50 -4.69 -3.25 -8.83
C ARG A 50 -3.79 -2.54 -7.83
N ILE A 51 -4.08 -2.70 -6.56
CA ILE A 51 -3.30 -2.11 -5.48
C ILE A 51 -2.62 -3.23 -4.72
N GLU A 52 -1.31 -3.10 -4.50
CA GLU A 52 -0.53 -4.04 -3.72
C GLU A 52 0.06 -3.32 -2.51
N VAL A 53 -0.11 -3.92 -1.34
CA VAL A 53 0.43 -3.40 -0.08
C VAL A 53 1.52 -4.34 0.41
N TYR A 54 2.70 -3.79 0.62
CA TYR A 54 3.85 -4.55 1.13
C TYR A 54 4.19 -4.06 2.55
N LEU A 55 4.48 -5.00 3.41
CA LEU A 55 4.93 -4.72 4.77
C LEU A 55 6.25 -5.44 4.98
N ASN A 56 7.33 -4.69 5.25
CA ASN A 56 8.69 -5.21 5.37
C ASN A 56 9.11 -6.06 4.14
N GLY A 57 8.71 -5.62 2.95
CA GLY A 57 9.03 -6.31 1.70
C GLY A 57 8.14 -7.49 1.35
N ALA A 58 7.19 -7.85 2.19
CA ALA A 58 6.26 -8.95 1.93
C ALA A 58 4.89 -8.42 1.51
N LEU A 59 4.31 -9.01 0.47
CA LEU A 59 2.95 -8.68 0.04
C LEU A 59 1.95 -9.14 1.09
N VAL A 60 1.19 -8.22 1.68
CA VAL A 60 0.22 -8.51 2.72
C VAL A 60 -1.22 -8.24 2.30
N GLN A 61 -1.43 -7.47 1.26
CA GLN A 61 -2.76 -7.15 0.76
C GLN A 61 -2.70 -6.87 -0.75
N GLU A 62 -3.70 -7.35 -1.47
CA GLU A 62 -3.89 -7.07 -2.89
C GLU A 62 -5.36 -6.78 -3.13
N THR A 63 -5.66 -5.66 -3.79
CA THR A 63 -7.02 -5.22 -4.04
C THR A 63 -7.16 -4.85 -5.52
N ALA A 64 -8.18 -5.36 -6.19
CA ALA A 64 -8.54 -4.95 -7.54
C ALA A 64 -9.70 -3.96 -7.46
N LEU A 65 -9.63 -2.91 -8.23
CA LEU A 65 -10.68 -1.91 -8.36
C LEU A 65 -11.60 -2.21 -9.56
#